data_053d70526b78a085cd3a986c3c29cf15
#
_entry.id   053d70526b78a085cd3a986c3c29cf15
#
_cell.length_a   1.000
_cell.length_b   1.000
_cell.length_c   1.000
_cell.angle_alpha   90.00
_cell.angle_beta   90.00
_cell.angle_gamma   90.00
#
_symmetry.space_group_name_H-M   'P 1'
#
loop_
_entity.id
_entity.type
_entity.pdbx_description
1 polymer ?
#
loop_
_entity_poly.entity_id
_entity_poly.type
_entity_poly.pdbx_seq_one_letter_code
_entity_poly.pdbx_strand_id
1 'polypeptide(L)'
;MEHNEKSKVLSVVVPAYNAQAYIRENLDSFCIPGIMDDIEVLIINDGSDDDTESISSEYVEKYPDTFRLFNKENGGHGSGINYGIKYAKGKYFKVVDADDAVGKEAFINLVKCLGSCDSDIVYSGFYWAYDDGSGDMSNFKLKQEFEVAFDGVEYNKEYKFDEIAKKLYIKMHNMTVKTAILYDNGIKIDENSYYVDAEYILYPIPYVNTILFIKDIVYYYRIGRKGQSVSIEKMQKNEKNYSLVIDSLLRFYSDLYKEKECSESKKCYIAAIIARVISGKYKVMLSMKDSRKSEFIKFEQKLKDEYRDIYDKNINSAIKILRATNYMSYSFISFLVRIFYK
;
A
#
# COMPACT_ATOMS: atom_id res chain seq x y z
N MET A 1 -6.55 -21.49 35.28
CA MET A 1 -6.51 -20.02 35.22
C MET A 1 -6.68 -19.69 33.72
N GLU A 2 -7.88 -19.25 33.34
CA GLU A 2 -8.08 -18.72 32.01
C GLU A 2 -7.24 -17.45 31.94
N HIS A 3 -6.15 -17.46 31.17
CA HIS A 3 -5.50 -16.23 30.75
C HIS A 3 -6.51 -15.46 29.90
N ASN A 4 -7.08 -14.43 30.50
CA ASN A 4 -7.87 -13.44 29.78
C ASN A 4 -6.88 -12.74 28.82
N GLU A 5 -6.68 -13.30 27.60
CA GLU A 5 -5.84 -12.65 26.59
C GLU A 5 -6.44 -11.27 26.35
N LYS A 6 -5.70 -10.23 26.72
CA LYS A 6 -6.11 -8.83 26.45
C LYS A 6 -6.30 -8.70 24.92
N SER A 7 -7.45 -8.27 24.48
CA SER A 7 -7.71 -8.08 23.05
C SER A 7 -6.71 -7.07 22.48
N LYS A 8 -6.02 -7.45 21.42
CA LYS A 8 -5.06 -6.58 20.74
C LYS A 8 -5.78 -5.44 20.03
N VAL A 9 -5.25 -4.23 20.14
CA VAL A 9 -5.75 -3.04 19.45
C VAL A 9 -5.33 -3.04 17.98
N LEU A 10 -4.06 -3.41 17.70
CA LEU A 10 -3.49 -3.35 16.36
C LEU A 10 -2.71 -4.63 16.03
N SER A 11 -3.00 -5.21 14.88
CA SER A 11 -2.15 -6.19 14.20
C SER A 11 -1.29 -5.47 13.17
N VAL A 12 0.02 -5.43 13.38
CA VAL A 12 0.99 -5.01 12.37
C VAL A 12 1.40 -6.25 11.60
N VAL A 13 1.27 -6.22 10.28
CA VAL A 13 1.69 -7.31 9.40
C VAL A 13 2.95 -6.89 8.66
N VAL A 14 3.98 -7.71 8.78
CA VAL A 14 5.30 -7.50 8.18
C VAL A 14 5.57 -8.62 7.17
N PRO A 15 5.20 -8.44 5.88
CA PRO A 15 5.63 -9.35 4.83
C PRO A 15 7.14 -9.25 4.65
N ALA A 16 7.87 -10.37 4.80
CA ALA A 16 9.33 -10.40 4.77
C ALA A 16 9.83 -11.45 3.79
N TYR A 17 10.68 -11.03 2.84
CA TYR A 17 11.37 -11.92 1.91
C TYR A 17 12.79 -11.40 1.67
N ASN A 18 13.79 -12.17 2.07
CA ASN A 18 15.21 -11.81 1.96
C ASN A 18 15.49 -10.41 2.51
N ALA A 19 15.05 -10.17 3.77
CA ALA A 19 15.06 -8.88 4.44
C ALA A 19 16.12 -8.77 5.55
N GLN A 20 17.09 -9.70 5.64
CA GLN A 20 18.09 -9.74 6.73
C GLN A 20 18.77 -8.39 6.99
N ALA A 21 18.97 -7.58 5.95
CA ALA A 21 19.66 -6.30 6.06
C ALA A 21 18.82 -5.20 6.76
N TYR A 22 17.50 -5.40 6.88
CA TYR A 22 16.55 -4.35 7.30
C TYR A 22 15.62 -4.81 8.42
N ILE A 23 15.28 -6.10 8.48
CA ILE A 23 14.24 -6.63 9.34
C ILE A 23 14.49 -6.31 10.82
N ARG A 24 15.75 -6.23 11.28
CA ARG A 24 16.08 -5.89 12.67
C ARG A 24 15.63 -4.47 13.00
N GLU A 25 15.94 -3.49 12.15
CA GLU A 25 15.52 -2.10 12.33
C GLU A 25 13.99 -1.96 12.30
N ASN A 26 13.33 -2.70 11.39
CA ASN A 26 11.87 -2.77 11.32
C ASN A 26 11.29 -3.25 12.66
N LEU A 27 11.72 -4.43 13.16
CA LEU A 27 11.17 -5.03 14.37
C LEU A 27 11.50 -4.22 15.62
N ASP A 28 12.71 -3.63 15.72
CA ASP A 28 13.08 -2.73 16.82
C ASP A 28 12.14 -1.52 16.92
N SER A 29 11.62 -1.04 15.77
CA SER A 29 10.71 0.11 15.74
C SER A 29 9.37 -0.17 16.45
N PHE A 30 9.00 -1.44 16.68
CA PHE A 30 7.81 -1.86 17.43
C PHE A 30 8.09 -2.20 18.89
N CYS A 31 9.35 -2.33 19.29
CA CYS A 31 9.75 -2.63 20.68
C CYS A 31 9.58 -1.38 21.57
N ILE A 32 8.37 -0.88 21.72
CA ILE A 32 8.05 0.36 22.41
C ILE A 32 7.37 0.03 23.75
N PRO A 33 8.05 0.28 24.90
CA PRO A 33 7.46 0.05 26.22
C PRO A 33 6.12 0.81 26.38
N GLY A 34 5.13 0.13 26.97
CA GLY A 34 3.83 0.70 27.29
C GLY A 34 2.74 0.52 26.23
N ILE A 35 3.10 0.05 25.01
CA ILE A 35 2.11 -0.31 23.98
C ILE A 35 2.24 -1.75 23.45
N MET A 36 3.28 -2.49 23.85
CA MET A 36 3.51 -3.85 23.37
C MET A 36 2.37 -4.81 23.70
N ASP A 37 1.69 -4.60 24.83
CA ASP A 37 0.52 -5.41 25.21
C ASP A 37 -0.70 -5.11 24.33
N ASP A 38 -0.77 -3.93 23.71
CA ASP A 38 -1.88 -3.49 22.87
C ASP A 38 -1.70 -3.89 21.40
N ILE A 39 -0.49 -4.28 20.99
CA ILE A 39 -0.19 -4.66 19.61
C ILE A 39 0.22 -6.13 19.49
N GLU A 40 0.07 -6.67 18.29
CA GLU A 40 0.80 -7.84 17.83
C GLU A 40 1.51 -7.52 16.51
N VAL A 41 2.66 -8.13 16.30
CA VAL A 41 3.46 -8.01 15.06
C VAL A 41 3.54 -9.39 14.43
N LEU A 42 2.88 -9.55 13.29
CA LEU A 42 2.83 -10.79 12.53
C LEU A 42 3.91 -10.74 11.45
N ILE A 43 5.02 -11.41 11.67
CA ILE A 43 6.12 -11.50 10.72
C ILE A 43 5.80 -12.67 9.79
N ILE A 44 5.59 -12.39 8.52
CA ILE A 44 5.29 -13.40 7.51
C ILE A 44 6.55 -13.61 6.67
N ASN A 45 7.35 -14.61 7.03
CA ASN A 45 8.52 -15.02 6.27
C ASN A 45 8.07 -15.78 5.02
N ASP A 46 8.16 -15.13 3.88
CA ASP A 46 7.67 -15.59 2.58
C ASP A 46 8.74 -16.44 1.85
N GLY A 47 9.34 -17.43 2.57
CA GLY A 47 10.32 -18.35 2.00
C GLY A 47 11.69 -17.70 1.76
N SER A 48 12.22 -16.95 2.75
CA SER A 48 13.55 -16.35 2.67
C SER A 48 14.66 -17.41 2.70
N ASP A 49 15.74 -17.15 1.96
CA ASP A 49 16.96 -17.99 1.90
C ASP A 49 18.11 -17.36 2.71
N ASP A 50 17.89 -16.19 3.33
CA ASP A 50 18.84 -15.44 4.16
C ASP A 50 18.50 -15.53 5.66
N ASP A 51 19.16 -14.74 6.50
CA ASP A 51 18.99 -14.75 7.96
C ASP A 51 17.67 -14.10 8.45
N THR A 52 16.72 -13.79 7.55
CA THR A 52 15.43 -13.15 7.92
C THR A 52 14.68 -13.97 8.98
N GLU A 53 14.60 -15.30 8.83
CA GLU A 53 13.92 -16.18 9.79
C GLU A 53 14.61 -16.20 11.15
N SER A 54 15.94 -16.38 11.17
CA SER A 54 16.70 -16.45 12.43
C SER A 54 16.61 -15.15 13.21
N ILE A 55 16.75 -14.00 12.54
CA ILE A 55 16.60 -12.67 13.16
C ILE A 55 15.19 -12.50 13.73
N SER A 56 14.16 -12.88 12.97
CA SER A 56 12.76 -12.77 13.41
C SER A 56 12.47 -13.62 14.64
N SER A 57 13.06 -14.82 14.70
CA SER A 57 12.90 -15.75 15.83
C SER A 57 13.45 -15.17 17.14
N GLU A 58 14.53 -14.38 17.12
CA GLU A 58 15.05 -13.69 18.31
C GLU A 58 13.99 -12.80 18.97
N TYR A 59 13.17 -12.10 18.15
CA TYR A 59 12.09 -11.23 18.68
C TYR A 59 10.92 -12.04 19.23
N VAL A 60 10.55 -13.13 18.59
CA VAL A 60 9.51 -14.03 19.10
C VAL A 60 9.91 -14.65 20.43
N GLU A 61 11.16 -15.10 20.58
CA GLU A 61 11.68 -15.65 21.84
C GLU A 61 11.71 -14.58 22.94
N LYS A 62 12.10 -13.34 22.61
CA LYS A 62 12.22 -12.26 23.58
C LYS A 62 10.88 -11.63 23.99
N TYR A 63 9.92 -11.59 23.07
CA TYR A 63 8.63 -10.92 23.25
C TYR A 63 7.45 -11.76 22.68
N PRO A 64 7.19 -12.97 23.23
CA PRO A 64 6.25 -13.94 22.65
C PRO A 64 4.79 -13.46 22.63
N ASP A 65 4.43 -12.52 23.51
CA ASP A 65 3.08 -11.94 23.56
C ASP A 65 2.84 -10.86 22.49
N THR A 66 3.93 -10.37 21.86
CA THR A 66 3.86 -9.29 20.86
C THR A 66 4.22 -9.77 19.47
N PHE A 67 5.27 -10.57 19.30
CA PHE A 67 5.75 -11.02 17.99
C PHE A 67 5.34 -12.46 17.72
N ARG A 68 4.91 -12.71 16.48
CA ARG A 68 4.57 -14.04 15.97
C ARG A 68 5.20 -14.20 14.59
N LEU A 69 5.93 -15.29 14.39
CA LEU A 69 6.55 -15.65 13.11
C LEU A 69 5.76 -16.75 12.42
N PHE A 70 5.53 -16.55 11.13
CA PHE A 70 4.92 -17.53 10.24
C PHE A 70 5.85 -17.78 9.05
N ASN A 71 6.33 -19.00 8.91
CA ASN A 71 7.12 -19.44 7.77
C ASN A 71 6.20 -20.08 6.73
N LYS A 72 6.35 -19.68 5.46
CA LYS A 72 5.58 -20.24 4.36
C LYS A 72 6.41 -20.28 3.07
N GLU A 73 5.97 -21.05 2.09
CA GLU A 73 6.52 -21.00 0.74
C GLU A 73 6.29 -19.63 0.12
N ASN A 74 7.25 -19.18 -0.72
CA ASN A 74 7.16 -17.87 -1.37
C ASN A 74 5.90 -17.75 -2.24
N GLY A 75 5.09 -16.76 -1.97
CA GLY A 75 3.88 -16.42 -2.69
C GLY A 75 3.77 -14.91 -2.99
N GLY A 76 4.81 -14.15 -2.69
CA GLY A 76 4.89 -12.71 -2.92
C GLY A 76 4.18 -11.88 -1.86
N HIS A 77 4.32 -10.56 -1.98
CA HIS A 77 3.85 -9.58 -1.00
C HIS A 77 2.36 -9.74 -0.63
N GLY A 78 1.48 -9.94 -1.63
CA GLY A 78 0.05 -10.15 -1.39
C GLY A 78 -0.26 -11.40 -0.57
N SER A 79 0.52 -12.46 -0.76
CA SER A 79 0.42 -13.67 0.05
C SER A 79 0.75 -13.40 1.52
N GLY A 80 1.77 -12.58 1.79
CA GLY A 80 2.09 -12.13 3.14
C GLY A 80 0.95 -11.36 3.78
N ILE A 81 0.32 -10.44 3.05
CA ILE A 81 -0.86 -9.69 3.51
C ILE A 81 -2.03 -10.64 3.80
N ASN A 82 -2.34 -11.57 2.88
CA ASN A 82 -3.42 -12.56 3.07
C ASN A 82 -3.22 -13.41 4.32
N TYR A 83 -1.97 -13.81 4.57
CA TYR A 83 -1.62 -14.56 5.78
C TYR A 83 -1.85 -13.70 7.04
N GLY A 84 -1.44 -12.42 6.98
CA GLY A 84 -1.70 -11.44 8.03
C GLY A 84 -3.19 -11.29 8.33
N ILE A 85 -4.03 -11.10 7.30
CA ILE A 85 -5.50 -10.99 7.45
C ILE A 85 -6.08 -12.22 8.15
N LYS A 86 -5.63 -13.43 7.77
CA LYS A 86 -6.11 -14.69 8.34
C LYS A 86 -5.80 -14.85 9.83
N TYR A 87 -4.66 -14.34 10.30
CA TYR A 87 -4.16 -14.59 11.65
C TYR A 87 -4.20 -13.37 12.58
N ALA A 88 -4.62 -12.20 12.06
CA ALA A 88 -4.75 -10.98 12.84
C ALA A 88 -5.81 -11.12 13.93
N LYS A 89 -5.46 -10.72 15.16
CA LYS A 89 -6.33 -10.68 16.34
C LYS A 89 -6.66 -9.23 16.77
N GLY A 90 -5.93 -8.25 16.26
CA GLY A 90 -6.11 -6.84 16.58
C GLY A 90 -7.40 -6.28 15.98
N LYS A 91 -8.02 -5.34 16.68
CA LYS A 91 -9.18 -4.60 16.17
C LYS A 91 -8.87 -3.91 14.84
N TYR A 92 -7.64 -3.44 14.69
CA TYR A 92 -7.14 -2.77 13.48
C TYR A 92 -5.98 -3.54 12.87
N PHE A 93 -5.76 -3.30 11.59
CA PHE A 93 -4.78 -3.95 10.74
C PHE A 93 -3.93 -2.90 10.00
N LYS A 94 -2.61 -3.05 10.02
CA LYS A 94 -1.68 -2.20 9.29
C LYS A 94 -0.57 -3.03 8.68
N VAL A 95 -0.27 -2.82 7.41
CA VAL A 95 0.91 -3.39 6.75
C VAL A 95 2.11 -2.46 6.94
N VAL A 96 3.24 -3.03 7.32
CA VAL A 96 4.55 -2.34 7.35
C VAL A 96 5.56 -3.25 6.67
N ASP A 97 6.15 -2.78 5.56
CA ASP A 97 7.14 -3.55 4.81
C ASP A 97 8.41 -3.80 5.63
N ALA A 98 9.04 -4.96 5.44
CA ALA A 98 10.17 -5.40 6.25
C ALA A 98 11.44 -4.53 6.13
N ASP A 99 11.51 -3.64 5.13
CA ASP A 99 12.59 -2.69 4.91
C ASP A 99 12.26 -1.27 5.40
N ASP A 100 11.07 -1.08 5.98
CA ASP A 100 10.56 0.18 6.50
C ASP A 100 10.52 0.19 8.04
N ALA A 101 10.14 1.31 8.65
CA ALA A 101 10.01 1.43 10.10
C ALA A 101 8.87 2.37 10.49
N VAL A 102 8.57 2.45 11.80
CA VAL A 102 7.62 3.41 12.35
C VAL A 102 8.29 4.37 13.33
N GLY A 103 7.80 5.62 13.37
CA GLY A 103 8.27 6.62 14.32
C GLY A 103 7.68 6.39 15.71
N LYS A 104 8.52 6.25 16.73
CA LYS A 104 8.15 5.86 18.09
C LYS A 104 6.97 6.64 18.66
N GLU A 105 7.09 7.96 18.80
CA GLU A 105 6.04 8.80 19.41
C GLU A 105 4.75 8.81 18.58
N ALA A 106 4.89 8.90 17.25
CA ALA A 106 3.76 8.88 16.33
C ALA A 106 3.03 7.53 16.37
N PHE A 107 3.75 6.42 16.51
CA PHE A 107 3.17 5.09 16.61
C PHE A 107 2.42 4.88 17.95
N ILE A 108 2.97 5.41 19.07
CA ILE A 108 2.28 5.43 20.36
C ILE A 108 0.93 6.18 20.24
N ASN A 109 0.94 7.35 19.59
CA ASN A 109 -0.26 8.15 19.40
C ASN A 109 -1.28 7.43 18.51
N LEU A 110 -0.83 6.76 17.45
CA LEU A 110 -1.68 5.92 16.60
C LEU A 110 -2.36 4.83 17.45
N VAL A 111 -1.60 4.03 18.21
CA VAL A 111 -2.16 2.91 19.00
C VAL A 111 -3.17 3.42 20.03
N LYS A 112 -2.89 4.54 20.71
CA LYS A 112 -3.83 5.18 21.65
C LYS A 112 -5.12 5.64 20.93
N CYS A 113 -5.00 6.26 19.76
CA CYS A 113 -6.14 6.67 18.95
C CYS A 113 -6.99 5.46 18.56
N LEU A 114 -6.37 4.38 18.08
CA LEU A 114 -7.04 3.13 17.68
C LEU A 114 -7.79 2.48 18.85
N GLY A 115 -7.23 2.55 20.06
CA GLY A 115 -7.88 2.04 21.28
C GLY A 115 -9.14 2.81 21.68
N SER A 116 -9.29 4.06 21.27
CA SER A 116 -10.39 4.95 21.65
C SER A 116 -11.37 5.29 20.53
N CYS A 117 -11.03 5.05 19.27
CA CYS A 117 -11.90 5.33 18.13
C CYS A 117 -12.60 4.05 17.61
N ASP A 118 -13.58 4.26 16.74
CA ASP A 118 -14.28 3.18 16.02
C ASP A 118 -14.44 3.48 14.53
N SER A 119 -13.58 4.32 13.97
CA SER A 119 -13.58 4.63 12.55
C SER A 119 -13.07 3.44 11.74
N ASP A 120 -13.60 3.25 10.53
CA ASP A 120 -13.25 2.11 9.67
C ASP A 120 -11.81 2.19 9.15
N ILE A 121 -11.34 3.41 8.87
CA ILE A 121 -9.94 3.70 8.55
C ILE A 121 -9.43 4.81 9.50
N VAL A 122 -8.21 4.66 9.99
CA VAL A 122 -7.42 5.74 10.58
C VAL A 122 -6.28 6.07 9.64
N TYR A 123 -6.26 7.30 9.16
CA TYR A 123 -5.24 7.83 8.26
C TYR A 123 -4.15 8.54 9.07
N SER A 124 -2.90 8.17 8.84
CA SER A 124 -1.71 8.84 9.40
C SER A 124 -0.76 9.27 8.28
N GLY A 125 0.12 10.23 8.56
CA GLY A 125 1.16 10.64 7.63
C GLY A 125 2.28 9.61 7.47
N PHE A 126 3.11 9.79 6.42
CA PHE A 126 4.35 9.05 6.28
C PHE A 126 5.46 9.93 5.69
N TYR A 127 6.72 9.54 5.97
CA TYR A 127 7.90 10.10 5.34
C TYR A 127 8.43 9.21 4.21
N TRP A 128 8.88 9.83 3.15
CA TRP A 128 9.88 9.28 2.26
C TRP A 128 11.23 9.41 2.99
N ALA A 129 11.83 8.28 3.34
CA ALA A 129 13.10 8.21 4.07
C ALA A 129 14.20 7.83 3.08
N TYR A 130 14.94 8.84 2.59
CA TYR A 130 15.97 8.66 1.57
C TYR A 130 17.23 8.09 2.20
N ASP A 131 17.51 6.82 1.88
CA ASP A 131 18.71 6.09 2.33
C ASP A 131 19.98 6.75 1.77
N ASP A 132 20.88 7.16 2.65
CA ASP A 132 22.16 7.76 2.31
C ASP A 132 23.29 6.72 2.18
N GLY A 133 22.96 5.43 2.31
CA GLY A 133 23.88 4.31 2.29
C GLY A 133 24.50 3.99 3.64
N SER A 134 24.15 4.71 4.72
CA SER A 134 24.63 4.41 6.10
C SER A 134 23.98 3.17 6.69
N GLY A 135 22.77 2.80 6.20
CA GLY A 135 21.96 1.73 6.77
C GLY A 135 21.25 2.11 8.08
N ASP A 136 21.45 3.32 8.59
CA ASP A 136 20.83 3.86 9.82
C ASP A 136 19.79 4.91 9.44
N MET A 137 18.51 4.58 9.63
CA MET A 137 17.39 5.44 9.28
C MET A 137 17.40 6.79 10.03
N SER A 138 18.06 6.89 11.16
CA SER A 138 18.19 8.16 11.89
C SER A 138 18.96 9.24 11.11
N ASN A 139 19.80 8.84 10.15
CA ASN A 139 20.59 9.72 9.29
C ASN A 139 19.88 10.06 7.97
N PHE A 140 18.75 9.42 7.67
CA PHE A 140 18.09 9.58 6.38
C PHE A 140 17.47 10.97 6.24
N LYS A 141 17.51 11.50 5.02
CA LYS A 141 16.76 12.69 4.67
C LYS A 141 15.27 12.34 4.57
N LEU A 142 14.48 12.94 5.46
CA LEU A 142 13.04 12.74 5.50
C LEU A 142 12.31 13.79 4.67
N LYS A 143 11.33 13.36 3.89
CA LYS A 143 10.40 14.23 3.17
C LYS A 143 8.98 13.73 3.41
N GLN A 144 8.15 14.56 4.04
CA GLN A 144 6.75 14.24 4.23
C GLN A 144 6.03 14.11 2.88
N GLU A 145 5.15 13.13 2.70
CA GLU A 145 4.43 12.90 1.46
C GLU A 145 3.41 14.00 1.20
N PHE A 146 2.51 14.27 2.06
CA PHE A 146 1.57 15.38 1.96
C PHE A 146 1.63 16.17 3.26
N GLU A 147 1.71 17.50 3.19
CA GLU A 147 1.66 18.35 4.38
C GLU A 147 0.32 18.20 5.11
N VAL A 148 -0.75 18.03 4.33
CA VAL A 148 -2.12 17.75 4.81
C VAL A 148 -2.77 16.67 3.96
N ALA A 149 -3.67 15.87 4.53
CA ALA A 149 -4.37 14.82 3.80
C ALA A 149 -5.29 15.39 2.69
N PHE A 150 -5.90 16.52 2.93
CA PHE A 150 -6.66 17.36 1.97
C PHE A 150 -6.90 18.74 2.55
N ASP A 151 -7.21 19.72 1.71
CA ASP A 151 -7.45 21.11 2.13
C ASP A 151 -8.64 21.20 3.09
N GLY A 152 -8.40 21.77 4.27
CA GLY A 152 -9.42 21.94 5.31
C GLY A 152 -9.65 20.70 6.17
N VAL A 153 -8.72 19.72 6.17
CA VAL A 153 -8.81 18.59 7.11
C VAL A 153 -8.70 19.04 8.56
N GLU A 154 -9.61 18.54 9.40
CA GLU A 154 -9.55 18.67 10.86
C GLU A 154 -9.07 17.32 11.42
N TYR A 155 -7.94 17.35 12.15
CA TYR A 155 -7.39 16.16 12.78
C TYR A 155 -8.17 15.75 14.03
N ASN A 156 -8.17 14.44 14.34
CA ASN A 156 -8.95 13.82 15.43
C ASN A 156 -10.46 13.97 15.25
N LYS A 157 -10.91 14.20 14.02
CA LYS A 157 -12.32 14.24 13.62
C LYS A 157 -12.61 13.10 12.68
N GLU A 158 -13.72 12.42 12.92
CA GLU A 158 -14.25 11.41 12.01
C GLU A 158 -15.04 12.07 10.87
N TYR A 159 -14.83 11.56 9.67
CA TYR A 159 -15.55 11.94 8.46
C TYR A 159 -16.30 10.74 7.88
N LYS A 160 -17.43 10.98 7.26
CA LYS A 160 -18.01 10.00 6.34
C LYS A 160 -17.16 9.92 5.09
N PHE A 161 -16.75 8.70 4.71
CA PHE A 161 -15.86 8.50 3.56
C PHE A 161 -16.43 9.13 2.29
N ASP A 162 -17.73 8.97 2.04
CA ASP A 162 -18.41 9.49 0.85
C ASP A 162 -18.32 11.03 0.69
N GLU A 163 -18.27 11.77 1.81
CA GLU A 163 -18.22 13.23 1.78
C GLU A 163 -16.87 13.76 1.32
N ILE A 164 -15.79 12.99 1.54
CA ILE A 164 -14.42 13.40 1.29
C ILE A 164 -13.69 12.56 0.24
N ALA A 165 -14.30 11.49 -0.26
CA ALA A 165 -13.69 10.54 -1.20
C ALA A 165 -13.01 11.22 -2.40
N LYS A 166 -13.62 12.26 -2.97
CA LYS A 166 -13.06 12.99 -4.12
C LYS A 166 -11.80 13.81 -3.82
N LYS A 167 -11.52 14.09 -2.54
CA LYS A 167 -10.37 14.87 -2.08
C LYS A 167 -9.21 13.99 -1.62
N LEU A 168 -9.45 12.68 -1.44
CA LEU A 168 -8.52 11.75 -0.82
C LEU A 168 -7.58 11.09 -1.83
N TYR A 169 -6.38 10.81 -1.32
CA TYR A 169 -5.47 9.86 -1.90
C TYR A 169 -4.82 9.04 -0.77
N ILE A 170 -5.28 7.79 -0.61
CA ILE A 170 -4.75 6.88 0.39
C ILE A 170 -3.68 6.01 -0.27
N LYS A 171 -2.54 5.87 0.40
CA LYS A 171 -1.50 4.87 0.11
C LYS A 171 -1.48 3.83 1.23
N MET A 172 -0.89 2.67 1.00
CA MET A 172 -0.74 1.61 2.01
C MET A 172 -0.12 2.15 3.31
N HIS A 173 0.91 2.99 3.20
CA HIS A 173 1.63 3.60 4.32
C HIS A 173 0.73 4.48 5.22
N ASN A 174 -0.29 5.14 4.65
CA ASN A 174 -1.24 5.99 5.38
C ASN A 174 -2.32 5.18 6.11
N MET A 175 -2.62 3.96 5.63
CA MET A 175 -3.82 3.23 5.98
C MET A 175 -3.63 2.36 7.21
N THR A 176 -4.52 2.51 8.18
CA THR A 176 -4.80 1.54 9.22
C THR A 176 -6.30 1.27 9.18
N VAL A 177 -6.69 0.03 8.90
CA VAL A 177 -8.08 -0.35 8.62
C VAL A 177 -8.61 -1.32 9.67
N LYS A 178 -9.91 -1.32 9.98
CA LYS A 178 -10.52 -2.35 10.84
C LYS A 178 -10.26 -3.74 10.27
N THR A 179 -9.76 -4.65 11.07
CA THR A 179 -9.50 -6.05 10.69
C THR A 179 -10.76 -6.74 10.19
N ALA A 180 -11.90 -6.47 10.84
CA ALA A 180 -13.20 -7.03 10.46
C ALA A 180 -13.57 -6.69 9.00
N ILE A 181 -13.26 -5.48 8.51
CA ILE A 181 -13.54 -5.11 7.11
C ILE A 181 -12.79 -6.03 6.15
N LEU A 182 -11.54 -6.39 6.46
CA LEU A 182 -10.75 -7.28 5.61
C LEU A 182 -11.23 -8.73 5.71
N TYR A 183 -11.46 -9.20 6.94
CA TYR A 183 -11.76 -10.60 7.21
C TYR A 183 -13.19 -10.98 6.83
N ASP A 184 -14.19 -10.21 7.29
CA ASP A 184 -15.62 -10.52 7.11
C ASP A 184 -16.08 -10.41 5.65
N ASN A 185 -15.41 -9.54 4.87
CA ASN A 185 -15.69 -9.38 3.43
C ASN A 185 -14.80 -10.25 2.54
N GLY A 186 -14.01 -11.16 3.12
CA GLY A 186 -13.20 -12.10 2.37
C GLY A 186 -12.16 -11.42 1.45
N ILE A 187 -11.63 -10.27 1.86
CA ILE A 187 -10.64 -9.53 1.06
C ILE A 187 -9.42 -10.43 0.83
N LYS A 188 -9.10 -10.64 -0.45
CA LYS A 188 -7.96 -11.45 -0.87
C LYS A 188 -7.16 -10.71 -1.93
N ILE A 189 -5.88 -10.53 -1.65
CA ILE A 189 -4.90 -9.86 -2.50
C ILE A 189 -4.28 -10.90 -3.45
N ASP A 190 -3.98 -10.51 -4.69
CA ASP A 190 -3.34 -11.38 -5.67
C ASP A 190 -1.96 -11.84 -5.17
N GLU A 191 -1.69 -13.13 -5.32
CA GLU A 191 -0.42 -13.74 -4.92
C GLU A 191 0.53 -13.85 -6.12
N ASN A 192 1.82 -14.06 -5.86
CA ASN A 192 2.87 -14.17 -6.89
C ASN A 192 2.93 -12.95 -7.83
N SER A 193 2.53 -11.78 -7.34
CA SER A 193 2.50 -10.55 -8.12
C SER A 193 3.13 -9.37 -7.36
N TYR A 194 3.71 -8.42 -8.10
CA TYR A 194 4.15 -7.12 -7.61
C TYR A 194 3.04 -6.08 -7.78
N TYR A 195 3.12 -4.97 -7.04
CA TYR A 195 2.21 -3.79 -7.15
C TYR A 195 0.79 -4.05 -6.65
N VAL A 196 0.63 -5.06 -5.81
CA VAL A 196 -0.65 -5.46 -5.20
C VAL A 196 -1.11 -4.54 -4.04
N ASP A 197 -0.29 -3.60 -3.63
CA ASP A 197 -0.63 -2.54 -2.67
C ASP A 197 -1.88 -1.77 -3.09
N ALA A 198 -2.11 -1.60 -4.40
CA ALA A 198 -3.34 -1.01 -4.92
C ALA A 198 -4.60 -1.83 -4.60
N GLU A 199 -4.50 -3.15 -4.60
CA GLU A 199 -5.59 -4.05 -4.23
C GLU A 199 -5.89 -3.96 -2.72
N TYR A 200 -4.85 -3.98 -1.89
CA TYR A 200 -4.97 -3.80 -0.44
C TYR A 200 -5.65 -2.48 -0.08
N ILE A 201 -5.37 -1.40 -0.83
CA ILE A 201 -6.00 -0.10 -0.62
C ILE A 201 -7.46 -0.10 -1.10
N LEU A 202 -7.75 -0.69 -2.26
CA LEU A 202 -9.03 -0.48 -2.96
C LEU A 202 -10.11 -1.49 -2.60
N TYR A 203 -9.75 -2.78 -2.38
CA TYR A 203 -10.75 -3.82 -2.11
C TYR A 203 -11.59 -3.59 -0.84
N PRO A 204 -11.06 -2.98 0.24
CA PRO A 204 -11.86 -2.63 1.41
C PRO A 204 -12.82 -1.45 1.21
N ILE A 205 -12.56 -0.55 0.24
CA ILE A 205 -13.28 0.73 0.12
C ILE A 205 -14.81 0.60 0.01
N PRO A 206 -15.39 -0.38 -0.69
CA PRO A 206 -16.85 -0.55 -0.72
C PRO A 206 -17.48 -0.65 0.69
N TYR A 207 -16.77 -1.21 1.63
CA TYR A 207 -17.22 -1.51 3.00
C TYR A 207 -16.85 -0.42 4.02
N VAL A 208 -16.04 0.57 3.62
CA VAL A 208 -15.59 1.68 4.49
C VAL A 208 -16.63 2.78 4.52
N ASN A 209 -17.15 3.12 5.71
CA ASN A 209 -18.11 4.21 5.91
C ASN A 209 -17.46 5.44 6.54
N THR A 210 -16.48 5.23 7.42
CA THR A 210 -15.87 6.31 8.20
C THR A 210 -14.35 6.29 8.10
N ILE A 211 -13.75 7.49 8.21
CA ILE A 211 -12.31 7.68 8.24
C ILE A 211 -11.96 8.81 9.22
N LEU A 212 -10.95 8.56 10.03
CA LEU A 212 -10.41 9.53 10.99
C LEU A 212 -8.98 9.88 10.59
N PHE A 213 -8.60 11.14 10.73
CA PHE A 213 -7.28 11.65 10.42
C PHE A 213 -6.53 12.00 11.69
N ILE A 214 -5.32 11.48 11.87
CA ILE A 214 -4.36 11.94 12.88
C ILE A 214 -3.23 12.73 12.22
N LYS A 215 -2.67 13.70 12.95
CA LYS A 215 -1.60 14.55 12.41
C LYS A 215 -0.25 13.83 12.40
N ASP A 216 -0.15 12.73 13.14
CA ASP A 216 1.08 12.00 13.34
C ASP A 216 1.61 11.38 12.05
N ILE A 217 2.94 11.48 11.85
CA ILE A 217 3.64 10.88 10.73
C ILE A 217 4.24 9.57 11.23
N VAL A 218 3.49 8.49 10.99
CA VAL A 218 3.75 7.20 11.63
C VAL A 218 4.78 6.37 10.88
N TYR A 219 4.73 6.37 9.56
CA TYR A 219 5.44 5.42 8.73
C TYR A 219 6.67 6.07 8.05
N TYR A 220 7.81 5.39 8.04
CA TYR A 220 9.04 5.79 7.39
C TYR A 220 9.32 4.84 6.23
N TYR A 221 8.98 5.28 5.02
CA TYR A 221 9.15 4.52 3.79
C TYR A 221 10.56 4.71 3.24
N ARG A 222 11.39 3.67 3.34
CA ARG A 222 12.77 3.67 2.87
C ARG A 222 12.86 3.73 1.36
N ILE A 223 13.65 4.69 0.84
CA ILE A 223 13.88 4.87 -0.60
C ILE A 223 15.39 5.00 -0.87
N GLY A 224 15.80 4.51 -2.03
CA GLY A 224 17.18 4.66 -2.54
C GLY A 224 17.99 3.38 -2.52
N ARG A 225 17.50 2.31 -1.90
CA ARG A 225 18.20 1.02 -1.94
C ARG A 225 18.19 0.39 -3.34
N LYS A 226 19.29 -0.31 -3.68
CA LYS A 226 19.39 -1.04 -4.95
C LYS A 226 18.30 -2.11 -5.05
N GLY A 227 17.65 -2.19 -6.22
CA GLY A 227 16.71 -3.26 -6.52
C GLY A 227 15.28 -3.05 -6.00
N GLN A 228 14.91 -1.86 -5.51
CA GLN A 228 13.53 -1.54 -5.15
C GLN A 228 12.58 -1.72 -6.35
N SER A 229 11.35 -2.16 -6.05
CA SER A 229 10.30 -2.42 -7.03
C SER A 229 9.88 -1.18 -7.82
N VAL A 230 10.06 0.02 -7.26
CA VAL A 230 9.71 1.31 -7.87
C VAL A 230 10.73 1.80 -8.91
N SER A 231 11.91 1.17 -9.04
CA SER A 231 12.87 1.55 -10.09
C SER A 231 12.32 1.20 -11.47
N ILE A 232 12.59 2.06 -12.48
CA ILE A 232 12.07 1.86 -13.84
C ILE A 232 12.51 0.51 -14.44
N GLU A 233 13.73 0.07 -14.15
CA GLU A 233 14.26 -1.21 -14.60
C GLU A 233 13.47 -2.39 -14.03
N LYS A 234 13.15 -2.35 -12.73
CA LYS A 234 12.31 -3.38 -12.08
C LYS A 234 10.88 -3.33 -12.60
N MET A 235 10.34 -2.13 -12.79
CA MET A 235 9.00 -1.95 -13.36
C MET A 235 8.91 -2.54 -14.78
N GLN A 236 9.92 -2.34 -15.61
CA GLN A 236 10.00 -2.94 -16.96
C GLN A 236 10.10 -4.46 -16.89
N LYS A 237 10.94 -4.99 -15.99
CA LYS A 237 11.07 -6.44 -15.79
C LYS A 237 9.76 -7.08 -15.31
N ASN A 238 9.02 -6.37 -14.48
CA ASN A 238 7.77 -6.83 -13.87
C ASN A 238 6.52 -6.30 -14.60
N GLU A 239 6.62 -5.91 -15.88
CA GLU A 239 5.50 -5.36 -16.66
C GLU A 239 4.26 -6.27 -16.66
N LYS A 240 4.47 -7.59 -16.70
CA LYS A 240 3.38 -8.58 -16.67
C LYS A 240 2.56 -8.49 -15.37
N ASN A 241 3.23 -8.26 -14.23
CA ASN A 241 2.56 -8.10 -12.95
C ASN A 241 1.68 -6.84 -12.93
N TYR A 242 2.14 -5.74 -13.52
CA TYR A 242 1.28 -4.56 -13.71
C TYR A 242 0.01 -4.88 -14.47
N SER A 243 0.12 -5.69 -15.54
CA SER A 243 -1.03 -6.07 -16.35
C SER A 243 -1.99 -6.94 -15.55
N LEU A 244 -1.50 -7.91 -14.79
CA LEU A 244 -2.32 -8.80 -13.95
C LEU A 244 -3.08 -7.99 -12.89
N VAL A 245 -2.40 -7.14 -12.13
CA VAL A 245 -3.03 -6.31 -11.10
C VAL A 245 -4.07 -5.36 -11.72
N ILE A 246 -3.76 -4.72 -12.84
CA ILE A 246 -4.75 -3.86 -13.53
C ILE A 246 -5.96 -4.66 -13.98
N ASP A 247 -5.80 -5.85 -14.53
CA ASP A 247 -6.92 -6.69 -14.95
C ASP A 247 -7.78 -7.14 -13.74
N SER A 248 -7.15 -7.42 -12.59
CA SER A 248 -7.85 -7.71 -11.33
C SER A 248 -8.63 -6.49 -10.82
N LEU A 249 -8.01 -5.31 -10.84
CA LEU A 249 -8.66 -4.05 -10.44
C LEU A 249 -9.81 -3.67 -11.39
N LEU A 250 -9.68 -3.90 -12.69
CA LEU A 250 -10.75 -3.64 -13.66
C LEU A 250 -11.92 -4.60 -13.48
N ARG A 251 -11.67 -5.89 -13.21
CA ARG A 251 -12.71 -6.85 -12.85
C ARG A 251 -13.43 -6.43 -11.57
N PHE A 252 -12.69 -6.15 -10.52
CA PHE A 252 -13.24 -5.62 -9.26
C PHE A 252 -14.13 -4.41 -9.49
N TYR A 253 -13.67 -3.42 -10.29
CA TYR A 253 -14.46 -2.24 -10.62
C TYR A 253 -15.76 -2.58 -11.35
N SER A 254 -15.72 -3.52 -12.31
CA SER A 254 -16.92 -3.99 -13.03
C SER A 254 -17.93 -4.66 -12.10
N ASP A 255 -17.44 -5.41 -11.10
CA ASP A 255 -18.31 -6.12 -10.17
C ASP A 255 -19.05 -5.16 -9.22
N LEU A 256 -18.45 -4.00 -8.88
CA LEU A 256 -19.10 -2.95 -8.09
C LEU A 256 -20.38 -2.39 -8.73
N TYR A 257 -20.52 -2.47 -10.06
CA TYR A 257 -21.75 -2.05 -10.74
C TYR A 257 -22.87 -3.09 -10.64
N LYS A 258 -22.53 -4.33 -10.32
CA LYS A 258 -23.50 -5.41 -10.08
C LYS A 258 -24.02 -5.37 -8.64
N GLU A 259 -23.20 -4.86 -7.71
CA GLU A 259 -23.51 -4.75 -6.30
C GLU A 259 -24.13 -3.37 -6.02
N LYS A 260 -25.36 -3.36 -5.50
CA LYS A 260 -26.10 -2.11 -5.23
C LYS A 260 -25.57 -1.31 -4.03
N GLU A 261 -24.64 -1.86 -3.24
CA GLU A 261 -24.24 -1.29 -1.96
C GLU A 261 -23.06 -0.29 -2.05
N CYS A 262 -22.34 -0.23 -3.16
CA CYS A 262 -21.23 0.72 -3.32
C CYS A 262 -21.74 2.08 -3.83
N SER A 263 -21.49 3.14 -3.07
CA SER A 263 -21.90 4.51 -3.43
C SER A 263 -21.14 5.03 -4.66
N GLU A 264 -21.74 5.99 -5.37
CA GLU A 264 -21.10 6.67 -6.51
C GLU A 264 -19.83 7.43 -6.10
N SER A 265 -19.74 7.95 -4.87
CA SER A 265 -18.54 8.58 -4.35
C SER A 265 -17.39 7.58 -4.22
N LYS A 266 -17.64 6.39 -3.69
CA LYS A 266 -16.65 5.31 -3.59
C LYS A 266 -16.22 4.79 -4.96
N LYS A 267 -17.17 4.53 -5.88
CA LYS A 267 -16.85 4.14 -7.27
C LYS A 267 -15.97 5.18 -7.95
N CYS A 268 -16.30 6.47 -7.77
CA CYS A 268 -15.53 7.59 -8.31
C CYS A 268 -14.10 7.63 -7.74
N TYR A 269 -13.93 7.38 -6.44
CA TYR A 269 -12.63 7.25 -5.80
C TYR A 269 -11.83 6.07 -6.36
N ILE A 270 -12.43 4.88 -6.40
CA ILE A 270 -11.80 3.66 -6.91
C ILE A 270 -11.34 3.87 -8.35
N ALA A 271 -12.20 4.41 -9.22
CA ALA A 271 -11.84 4.72 -10.61
C ALA A 271 -10.65 5.68 -10.72
N ALA A 272 -10.58 6.69 -9.85
CA ALA A 272 -9.47 7.65 -9.86
C ALA A 272 -8.14 7.00 -9.44
N ILE A 273 -8.16 6.09 -8.47
CA ILE A 273 -6.94 5.37 -8.05
C ILE A 273 -6.52 4.36 -9.12
N ILE A 274 -7.45 3.60 -9.71
CA ILE A 274 -7.13 2.69 -10.83
C ILE A 274 -6.50 3.48 -12.00
N ALA A 275 -7.03 4.66 -12.34
CA ALA A 275 -6.45 5.51 -13.38
C ALA A 275 -5.00 5.92 -13.07
N ARG A 276 -4.64 6.12 -11.79
CA ARG A 276 -3.25 6.38 -11.35
C ARG A 276 -2.37 5.15 -11.50
N VAL A 277 -2.85 3.96 -11.11
CA VAL A 277 -2.14 2.68 -11.32
C VAL A 277 -1.87 2.47 -12.81
N ILE A 278 -2.86 2.71 -13.65
CA ILE A 278 -2.72 2.62 -15.12
C ILE A 278 -1.67 3.63 -15.63
N SER A 279 -1.54 4.82 -15.03
CA SER A 279 -0.48 5.76 -15.38
C SER A 279 0.93 5.18 -15.14
N GLY A 280 1.09 4.32 -14.13
CA GLY A 280 2.32 3.55 -13.92
C GLY A 280 2.62 2.58 -15.08
N LYS A 281 1.62 1.82 -15.53
CA LYS A 281 1.75 0.96 -16.72
C LYS A 281 2.13 1.76 -17.97
N TYR A 282 1.50 2.91 -18.18
CA TYR A 282 1.83 3.78 -19.31
C TYR A 282 3.26 4.30 -19.25
N LYS A 283 3.75 4.65 -18.06
CA LYS A 283 5.15 5.05 -17.85
C LYS A 283 6.09 3.92 -18.26
N VAL A 284 5.79 2.68 -17.86
CA VAL A 284 6.57 1.50 -18.26
C VAL A 284 6.57 1.34 -19.79
N MET A 285 5.41 1.32 -20.42
CA MET A 285 5.28 1.16 -21.88
C MET A 285 6.04 2.25 -22.67
N LEU A 286 5.95 3.50 -22.21
CA LEU A 286 6.65 4.65 -22.83
C LEU A 286 8.17 4.61 -22.61
N SER A 287 8.64 3.97 -21.55
CA SER A 287 10.07 3.84 -21.22
C SER A 287 10.77 2.69 -21.95
N MET A 288 10.03 1.75 -22.54
CA MET A 288 10.57 0.61 -23.26
C MET A 288 11.38 1.05 -24.49
N LYS A 289 12.47 0.31 -24.82
CA LYS A 289 13.27 0.56 -26.02
C LYS A 289 12.48 0.28 -27.29
N ASP A 290 11.72 -0.81 -27.29
CA ASP A 290 10.86 -1.20 -28.40
C ASP A 290 9.55 -0.40 -28.36
N SER A 291 9.05 -0.01 -29.53
CA SER A 291 7.81 0.76 -29.60
C SER A 291 6.60 -0.10 -29.25
N ARG A 292 5.91 0.29 -28.19
CA ARG A 292 4.66 -0.33 -27.75
C ARG A 292 3.42 0.46 -28.19
N LYS A 293 3.53 1.30 -29.22
CA LYS A 293 2.46 2.23 -29.65
C LYS A 293 1.15 1.50 -29.96
N SER A 294 1.20 0.41 -30.71
CA SER A 294 -0.01 -0.34 -31.09
C SER A 294 -0.73 -0.95 -29.89
N GLU A 295 0.04 -1.54 -28.96
CA GLU A 295 -0.49 -2.11 -27.73
C GLU A 295 -1.07 -1.02 -26.81
N PHE A 296 -0.36 0.11 -26.70
CA PHE A 296 -0.83 1.28 -25.95
C PHE A 296 -2.19 1.76 -26.47
N ILE A 297 -2.34 1.94 -27.79
CA ILE A 297 -3.58 2.39 -28.40
C ILE A 297 -4.73 1.39 -28.18
N LYS A 298 -4.44 0.09 -28.32
CA LYS A 298 -5.45 -0.97 -28.07
C LYS A 298 -5.93 -0.93 -26.62
N PHE A 299 -5.02 -0.77 -25.66
CA PHE A 299 -5.37 -0.69 -24.25
C PHE A 299 -6.18 0.60 -23.93
N GLU A 300 -5.79 1.74 -24.50
CA GLU A 300 -6.53 3.01 -24.38
C GLU A 300 -7.95 2.88 -24.97
N GLN A 301 -8.10 2.18 -26.11
CA GLN A 301 -9.41 1.94 -26.70
C GLN A 301 -10.28 1.06 -25.81
N LYS A 302 -9.70 -0.06 -25.26
CA LYS A 302 -10.41 -0.92 -24.29
C LYS A 302 -10.91 -0.10 -23.11
N LEU A 303 -10.06 0.75 -22.52
CA LEU A 303 -10.48 1.60 -21.39
C LEU A 303 -11.59 2.57 -21.78
N LYS A 304 -11.49 3.17 -22.95
CA LYS A 304 -12.49 4.13 -23.45
C LYS A 304 -13.85 3.48 -23.67
N ASP A 305 -13.87 2.25 -24.17
CA ASP A 305 -15.09 1.55 -24.54
C ASP A 305 -15.75 0.83 -23.35
N GLU A 306 -14.94 0.21 -22.48
CA GLU A 306 -15.42 -0.66 -21.40
C GLU A 306 -15.37 0.01 -20.01
N TYR A 307 -14.47 0.99 -19.80
CA TYR A 307 -14.17 1.60 -18.49
C TYR A 307 -14.06 3.13 -18.59
N ARG A 308 -15.08 3.75 -19.16
CA ARG A 308 -15.09 5.18 -19.49
C ARG A 308 -14.71 6.09 -18.31
N ASP A 309 -15.24 5.80 -17.13
CA ASP A 309 -14.95 6.58 -15.92
C ASP A 309 -13.46 6.56 -15.55
N ILE A 310 -12.82 5.40 -15.66
CA ILE A 310 -11.38 5.24 -15.39
C ILE A 310 -10.57 5.96 -16.48
N TYR A 311 -10.96 5.82 -17.75
CA TYR A 311 -10.32 6.50 -18.86
C TYR A 311 -10.32 8.01 -18.66
N ASP A 312 -11.47 8.60 -18.33
CA ASP A 312 -11.63 10.06 -18.20
C ASP A 312 -10.89 10.61 -16.95
N LYS A 313 -10.69 9.81 -15.91
CA LYS A 313 -9.97 10.19 -14.69
C LYS A 313 -8.44 10.16 -14.81
N ASN A 314 -7.89 9.71 -15.92
CA ASN A 314 -6.45 9.76 -16.12
C ASN A 314 -6.00 11.17 -16.42
N ILE A 315 -5.45 11.84 -15.40
CA ILE A 315 -5.00 13.24 -15.44
C ILE A 315 -3.54 13.43 -15.85
N ASN A 316 -2.81 12.35 -16.14
CA ASN A 316 -1.39 12.40 -16.51
C ASN A 316 -1.18 13.26 -17.75
N SER A 317 -0.28 14.24 -17.66
CA SER A 317 -0.06 15.23 -18.74
C SER A 317 0.43 14.58 -20.04
N ALA A 318 1.31 13.58 -19.97
CA ALA A 318 1.79 12.86 -21.16
C ALA A 318 0.63 12.15 -21.87
N ILE A 319 -0.28 11.53 -21.10
CA ILE A 319 -1.45 10.83 -21.64
C ILE A 319 -2.43 11.83 -22.28
N LYS A 320 -2.66 12.96 -21.64
CA LYS A 320 -3.49 14.03 -22.22
C LYS A 320 -2.94 14.52 -23.58
N ILE A 321 -1.63 14.72 -23.69
CA ILE A 321 -0.99 15.10 -24.96
C ILE A 321 -1.14 13.99 -26.00
N LEU A 322 -0.91 12.72 -25.63
CA LEU A 322 -1.07 11.58 -26.53
C LEU A 322 -2.50 11.51 -27.09
N ARG A 323 -3.50 11.65 -26.25
CA ARG A 323 -4.91 11.66 -26.63
C ARG A 323 -5.24 12.85 -27.56
N ALA A 324 -4.80 14.06 -27.19
CA ALA A 324 -5.03 15.28 -27.96
C ALA A 324 -4.40 15.23 -29.36
N THR A 325 -3.28 14.53 -29.52
CA THR A 325 -2.58 14.37 -30.83
C THR A 325 -2.96 13.08 -31.55
N ASN A 326 -4.03 12.41 -31.13
CA ASN A 326 -4.41 11.09 -31.65
C ASN A 326 -3.20 10.13 -31.73
N TYR A 327 -2.39 10.13 -30.67
CA TYR A 327 -1.17 9.32 -30.49
C TYR A 327 -0.07 9.56 -31.53
N MET A 328 -0.13 10.62 -32.35
CA MET A 328 0.96 10.97 -33.30
C MET A 328 2.24 11.35 -32.54
N SER A 329 2.13 11.97 -31.37
CA SER A 329 3.28 12.34 -30.53
C SER A 329 3.92 11.19 -29.75
N TYR A 330 3.48 9.93 -29.92
CA TYR A 330 3.93 8.80 -29.10
C TYR A 330 5.44 8.64 -29.06
N SER A 331 6.12 8.64 -30.24
CA SER A 331 7.57 8.46 -30.30
C SER A 331 8.34 9.57 -29.60
N PHE A 332 7.86 10.81 -29.70
CA PHE A 332 8.46 11.96 -29.03
C PHE A 332 8.26 11.89 -27.50
N ILE A 333 7.07 11.59 -27.03
CA ILE A 333 6.79 11.42 -25.58
C ILE A 333 7.61 10.24 -25.01
N SER A 334 7.66 9.11 -25.73
CA SER A 334 8.47 7.96 -25.32
C SER A 334 9.95 8.31 -25.22
N PHE A 335 10.48 9.11 -26.15
CA PHE A 335 11.86 9.60 -26.10
C PHE A 335 12.11 10.46 -24.86
N LEU A 336 11.22 11.40 -24.54
CA LEU A 336 11.32 12.24 -23.33
C LEU A 336 11.27 11.38 -22.07
N VAL A 337 10.32 10.46 -21.96
CA VAL A 337 10.19 9.56 -20.78
C VAL A 337 11.49 8.78 -20.55
N ARG A 338 12.13 8.28 -21.61
CA ARG A 338 13.42 7.56 -21.51
C ARG A 338 14.57 8.44 -21.04
N ILE A 339 14.56 9.74 -21.30
CA ILE A 339 15.58 10.67 -20.82
C ILE A 339 15.38 10.99 -19.34
N PHE A 340 14.15 11.30 -18.93
CA PHE A 340 13.86 11.75 -17.57
C PHE A 340 13.83 10.64 -16.52
N TYR A 341 13.74 9.39 -16.94
CA TYR A 341 13.72 8.22 -16.04
C TYR A 341 14.90 7.26 -16.24
N LYS A 342 16.04 7.82 -16.68
CA LYS A 342 17.32 7.10 -16.67
C LYS A 342 17.91 7.02 -15.27
#